data_c8a2c72bc81ca8fd12381133afe69aee
#
_entry.id   c8a2c72bc81ca8fd12381133afe69aee
#
_cell.length_a   1.000
_cell.length_b   1.000
_cell.length_c   1.000
_cell.angle_alpha   90.00
_cell.angle_beta   90.00
_cell.angle_gamma   90.00
#
_symmetry.space_group_name_H-M   'P 1'
#
loop_
_entity.id
_entity.type
_entity.pdbx_description
1 polymer ?
#
loop_
_entity_poly.entity_id
_entity_poly.type
_entity_poly.pdbx_seq_one_letter_code
_entity_poly.pdbx_strand_id
1 'polypeptide(L)'
;VADQHPAKVVGGKRRIFIGFDPREVVAFAIARDTCRQHMTLPAPIYGLMLSDLQRSGLYQRPIEMRPSAADRPVMWDVVSDAPMATEHANARFFVPLLARNGWALFTDGDVLFRGNVCRLFDQLDDSKAVYCVKHNHQPATGIKMDGQIQTQYSRKNWSSVIAFNCDHPANAKLRSLSFLNSTPGRDLHRLCWIDDDDLIGELAPNWNYLVGYTDPSISATIVHFTNGVPDMPGYETQRYADEWFLARERWIRGGSGLLVDTWIQGGK
;
A
#
# COMPACT_ATOMS: atom_id res chain seq x y z
N VAL A 1 -25.74 5.11 31.98
CA VAL A 1 -25.91 6.12 30.95
C VAL A 1 -24.73 5.92 30.00
N ALA A 2 -24.96 5.23 28.87
CA ALA A 2 -23.95 4.99 27.85
C ALA A 2 -23.80 6.28 27.03
N ASP A 3 -22.60 6.80 27.02
CA ASP A 3 -22.19 7.96 26.22
C ASP A 3 -22.24 7.54 24.73
N GLN A 4 -23.34 7.90 24.06
CA GLN A 4 -23.46 7.77 22.62
C GLN A 4 -22.68 8.94 21.99
N HIS A 5 -21.42 8.68 21.62
CA HIS A 5 -20.73 9.56 20.70
C HIS A 5 -21.47 9.54 19.36
N PRO A 6 -21.97 10.68 18.85
CA PRO A 6 -22.58 10.73 17.53
C PRO A 6 -21.52 10.34 16.50
N ALA A 7 -21.80 9.31 15.70
CA ALA A 7 -20.99 8.95 14.57
C ALA A 7 -20.83 10.19 13.67
N LYS A 8 -19.64 10.78 13.65
CA LYS A 8 -19.28 11.85 12.72
C LYS A 8 -19.44 11.27 11.31
N VAL A 9 -20.43 11.73 10.58
CA VAL A 9 -20.55 11.47 9.14
C VAL A 9 -19.37 12.19 8.48
N VAL A 10 -18.28 11.46 8.25
CA VAL A 10 -17.14 11.94 7.46
C VAL A 10 -17.64 12.05 6.02
N GLY A 11 -18.15 13.22 5.64
CA GLY A 11 -18.69 13.54 4.32
C GLY A 11 -17.62 13.69 3.22
N GLY A 12 -16.39 13.20 3.44
CA GLY A 12 -15.30 13.25 2.48
C GLY A 12 -15.32 12.08 1.50
N LYS A 13 -14.82 12.32 0.28
CA LYS A 13 -14.62 11.25 -0.71
C LYS A 13 -13.59 10.25 -0.17
N ARG A 14 -13.93 8.95 -0.23
CA ARG A 14 -13.05 7.83 0.15
C ARG A 14 -12.57 7.15 -1.12
N ARG A 15 -11.28 6.83 -1.22
CA ARG A 15 -10.67 6.15 -2.37
C ARG A 15 -9.67 5.12 -1.88
N ILE A 16 -9.51 4.05 -2.66
CA ILE A 16 -8.55 2.98 -2.37
C ILE A 16 -7.61 2.87 -3.56
N PHE A 17 -6.32 2.85 -3.28
CA PHE A 17 -5.25 2.64 -4.25
C PHE A 17 -4.51 1.37 -3.86
N ILE A 18 -4.40 0.43 -4.79
CA ILE A 18 -3.64 -0.81 -4.60
C ILE A 18 -2.42 -0.73 -5.50
N GLY A 19 -1.24 -0.94 -4.93
CA GLY A 19 0.02 -0.96 -5.67
C GLY A 19 0.02 -2.07 -6.71
N PHE A 20 0.36 -1.75 -7.93
CA PHE A 20 0.51 -2.72 -9.02
C PHE A 20 1.98 -2.93 -9.35
N ASP A 21 2.36 -4.20 -9.49
CA ASP A 21 3.64 -4.61 -10.05
C ASP A 21 3.37 -5.66 -11.15
N PRO A 22 3.90 -5.49 -12.37
CA PRO A 22 3.68 -6.46 -13.45
C PRO A 22 4.25 -7.86 -13.17
N ARG A 23 5.12 -8.00 -12.17
CA ARG A 23 5.62 -9.30 -11.70
C ARG A 23 4.64 -10.02 -10.77
N GLU A 24 3.66 -9.29 -10.20
CA GLU A 24 2.73 -9.77 -9.17
C GLU A 24 1.26 -9.55 -9.56
N VAL A 25 0.95 -9.72 -10.85
CA VAL A 25 -0.38 -9.46 -11.42
C VAL A 25 -1.50 -10.23 -10.70
N VAL A 26 -1.24 -11.49 -10.34
CA VAL A 26 -2.23 -12.34 -9.67
C VAL A 26 -2.49 -11.84 -8.25
N ALA A 27 -1.43 -11.47 -7.52
CA ALA A 27 -1.56 -10.92 -6.18
C ALA A 27 -2.41 -9.64 -6.18
N PHE A 28 -2.11 -8.71 -7.07
CA PHE A 28 -2.91 -7.49 -7.25
C PHE A 28 -4.38 -7.79 -7.58
N ALA A 29 -4.65 -8.74 -8.47
CA ALA A 29 -6.02 -9.11 -8.85
C ALA A 29 -6.81 -9.64 -7.64
N ILE A 30 -6.18 -10.48 -6.81
CA ILE A 30 -6.77 -11.04 -5.60
C ILE A 30 -6.99 -9.93 -4.55
N ALA A 31 -6.01 -9.05 -4.35
CA ALA A 31 -6.16 -7.92 -3.44
C ALA A 31 -7.36 -7.04 -3.82
N ARG A 32 -7.49 -6.70 -5.11
CA ARG A 32 -8.60 -5.90 -5.63
C ARG A 32 -9.94 -6.61 -5.49
N ASP A 33 -10.01 -7.89 -5.87
CA ASP A 33 -11.25 -8.67 -5.83
C ASP A 33 -11.73 -8.87 -4.40
N THR A 34 -10.85 -9.28 -3.48
CA THR A 34 -11.20 -9.45 -2.07
C THR A 34 -11.56 -8.12 -1.39
N CYS A 35 -10.91 -7.01 -1.76
CA CYS A 35 -11.31 -5.68 -1.31
C CYS A 35 -12.78 -5.39 -1.70
N ARG A 36 -13.14 -5.58 -2.97
CA ARG A 36 -14.51 -5.36 -3.47
C ARG A 36 -15.53 -6.23 -2.76
N GLN A 37 -15.21 -7.50 -2.53
CA GLN A 37 -16.13 -8.46 -1.89
C GLN A 37 -16.50 -8.08 -0.45
N HIS A 38 -15.57 -7.48 0.27
CA HIS A 38 -15.76 -7.12 1.68
C HIS A 38 -16.22 -5.68 1.91
N MET A 39 -16.33 -4.86 0.86
CA MET A 39 -16.83 -3.49 0.99
C MET A 39 -18.34 -3.45 1.18
N THR A 40 -18.80 -2.74 2.19
CA THR A 40 -20.24 -2.49 2.43
C THR A 40 -20.74 -1.19 1.81
N LEU A 41 -19.84 -0.27 1.48
CA LEU A 41 -20.15 0.99 0.82
C LEU A 41 -19.27 1.12 -0.42
N PRO A 42 -19.79 1.60 -1.55
CA PRO A 42 -19.00 1.75 -2.75
C PRO A 42 -17.93 2.84 -2.55
N ALA A 43 -16.68 2.47 -2.79
CA ALA A 43 -15.58 3.40 -2.96
C ALA A 43 -14.78 3.00 -4.20
N PRO A 44 -14.26 3.96 -4.98
CA PRO A 44 -13.42 3.65 -6.11
C PRO A 44 -12.15 2.92 -5.66
N ILE A 45 -11.79 1.84 -6.37
CA ILE A 45 -10.54 1.10 -6.21
C ILE A 45 -9.72 1.27 -7.47
N TYR A 46 -8.55 1.87 -7.34
CA TYR A 46 -7.63 2.15 -8.44
C TYR A 46 -6.38 1.28 -8.33
N GLY A 47 -5.91 0.75 -9.45
CA GLY A 47 -4.55 0.23 -9.55
C GLY A 47 -3.56 1.40 -9.65
N LEU A 48 -2.55 1.41 -8.78
CA LEU A 48 -1.47 2.39 -8.83
C LEU A 48 -0.33 1.84 -9.68
N MET A 49 -0.32 2.22 -10.97
CA MET A 49 0.65 1.76 -11.96
C MET A 49 1.73 2.80 -12.19
N LEU A 50 3.00 2.41 -12.04
CA LEU A 50 4.14 3.29 -12.32
C LEU A 50 4.13 3.79 -13.77
N SER A 51 3.85 2.89 -14.73
CA SER A 51 3.79 3.23 -16.15
C SER A 51 2.75 4.31 -16.48
N ASP A 52 1.64 4.36 -15.74
CA ASP A 52 0.62 5.40 -15.91
C ASP A 52 1.10 6.76 -15.39
N LEU A 53 1.77 6.75 -14.23
CA LEU A 53 2.36 7.96 -13.67
C LEU A 53 3.47 8.53 -14.57
N GLN A 54 4.29 7.66 -15.17
CA GLN A 54 5.32 8.06 -16.12
C GLN A 54 4.72 8.64 -17.41
N ARG A 55 3.75 7.95 -18.01
CA ARG A 55 3.07 8.42 -19.23
C ARG A 55 2.35 9.76 -19.05
N SER A 56 1.82 9.99 -17.85
CA SER A 56 1.17 11.28 -17.52
C SER A 56 2.15 12.40 -17.15
N GLY A 57 3.45 12.11 -17.11
CA GLY A 57 4.49 13.06 -16.72
C GLY A 57 4.53 13.39 -15.23
N LEU A 58 3.80 12.65 -14.39
CA LEU A 58 3.78 12.86 -12.94
C LEU A 58 5.02 12.26 -12.29
N TYR A 59 5.38 11.02 -12.63
CA TYR A 59 6.57 10.35 -12.12
C TYR A 59 7.74 10.60 -13.06
N GLN A 60 8.70 11.41 -12.61
CA GLN A 60 9.87 11.84 -13.38
C GLN A 60 11.18 11.37 -12.76
N ARG A 61 11.13 10.53 -11.73
CA ARG A 61 12.32 9.96 -11.08
C ARG A 61 13.01 9.00 -12.05
N PRO A 62 14.31 9.17 -12.34
CA PRO A 62 15.04 8.25 -13.20
C PRO A 62 15.15 6.87 -12.54
N ILE A 63 14.86 5.83 -13.33
CA ILE A 63 14.98 4.42 -12.92
C ILE A 63 15.99 3.75 -13.85
N GLU A 64 16.96 3.08 -13.28
CA GLU A 64 17.96 2.27 -13.98
C GLU A 64 17.74 0.79 -13.67
N MET A 65 18.07 -0.07 -14.63
CA MET A 65 18.16 -1.51 -14.38
C MET A 65 19.63 -1.84 -14.08
N ARG A 66 19.91 -2.28 -12.86
CA ARG A 66 21.28 -2.62 -12.42
C ARG A 66 21.44 -4.13 -12.21
N PRO A 67 22.62 -4.70 -12.49
CA PRO A 67 22.92 -6.09 -12.15
C PRO A 67 22.72 -6.34 -10.65
N SER A 68 22.22 -7.53 -10.28
CA SER A 68 22.14 -8.00 -8.90
C SER A 68 22.85 -9.34 -8.72
N ALA A 69 23.12 -9.71 -7.48
CA ALA A 69 23.68 -11.00 -7.13
C ALA A 69 22.75 -12.20 -7.44
N ALA A 70 21.48 -11.94 -7.74
CA ALA A 70 20.45 -12.94 -7.98
C ALA A 70 20.18 -13.23 -9.47
N ASP A 71 21.13 -13.03 -10.36
CA ASP A 71 21.03 -13.21 -11.83
C ASP A 71 19.84 -12.48 -12.49
N ARG A 72 19.18 -11.58 -11.79
CA ARG A 72 18.12 -10.72 -12.34
C ARG A 72 18.42 -9.27 -12.07
N PRO A 73 18.28 -8.40 -13.10
CA PRO A 73 18.46 -6.97 -12.88
C PRO A 73 17.41 -6.45 -11.90
N VAL A 74 17.83 -5.52 -11.04
CA VAL A 74 16.95 -4.81 -10.10
C VAL A 74 16.69 -3.40 -10.58
N MET A 75 15.46 -2.93 -10.37
CA MET A 75 15.14 -1.52 -10.55
C MET A 75 15.88 -0.69 -9.51
N TRP A 76 16.51 0.38 -9.95
CA TRP A 76 17.27 1.30 -9.12
C TRP A 76 16.72 2.71 -9.26
N ASP A 77 16.22 3.28 -8.16
CA ASP A 77 15.81 4.67 -8.11
C ASP A 77 17.04 5.57 -7.94
N VAL A 78 17.37 6.33 -8.98
CA VAL A 78 18.57 7.17 -9.01
C VAL A 78 18.51 8.26 -7.93
N VAL A 79 17.33 8.82 -7.67
CA VAL A 79 17.14 9.87 -6.65
C VAL A 79 17.41 9.34 -5.24
N SER A 80 17.03 8.10 -4.96
CA SER A 80 17.28 7.46 -3.67
C SER A 80 18.67 6.86 -3.54
N ASP A 81 19.36 6.67 -4.67
CA ASP A 81 20.55 5.83 -4.80
C ASP A 81 20.32 4.45 -4.14
N ALA A 82 19.20 3.80 -4.46
CA ALA A 82 18.77 2.58 -3.81
C ALA A 82 17.90 1.69 -4.73
N PRO A 83 17.90 0.36 -4.50
CA PRO A 83 17.02 -0.54 -5.22
C PRO A 83 15.53 -0.30 -4.87
N MET A 84 14.67 -0.50 -5.85
CA MET A 84 13.21 -0.50 -5.70
C MET A 84 12.72 -1.96 -5.66
N ALA A 85 12.11 -2.36 -4.55
CA ALA A 85 11.54 -3.70 -4.42
C ALA A 85 10.37 -3.94 -5.38
N THR A 86 9.52 -2.93 -5.58
CA THR A 86 8.34 -2.97 -6.45
C THR A 86 8.22 -1.68 -7.26
N GLU A 87 7.48 -1.72 -8.37
CA GLU A 87 7.20 -0.52 -9.17
C GLU A 87 6.45 0.55 -8.34
N HIS A 88 5.61 0.14 -7.40
CA HIS A 88 4.86 1.06 -6.56
C HIS A 88 5.63 1.55 -5.32
N ALA A 89 6.90 1.17 -5.12
CA ALA A 89 7.67 1.54 -3.93
C ALA A 89 7.62 3.05 -3.63
N ASN A 90 7.97 3.89 -4.60
CA ASN A 90 7.90 5.33 -4.46
C ASN A 90 6.58 5.94 -4.99
N ALA A 91 5.90 5.23 -5.90
CA ALA A 91 4.65 5.69 -6.50
C ALA A 91 3.52 5.88 -5.47
N ARG A 92 3.51 5.12 -4.37
CA ARG A 92 2.51 5.22 -3.28
C ARG A 92 2.37 6.63 -2.70
N PHE A 93 3.42 7.43 -2.71
CA PHE A 93 3.41 8.79 -2.17
C PHE A 93 2.75 9.81 -3.11
N PHE A 94 2.43 9.41 -4.35
CA PHE A 94 1.62 10.21 -5.28
C PHE A 94 0.12 10.13 -4.98
N VAL A 95 -0.32 9.23 -4.10
CA VAL A 95 -1.75 9.05 -3.77
C VAL A 95 -2.44 10.34 -3.35
N PRO A 96 -1.89 11.22 -2.48
CA PRO A 96 -2.55 12.49 -2.15
C PRO A 96 -2.71 13.43 -3.34
N LEU A 97 -1.74 13.45 -4.26
CA LEU A 97 -1.82 14.23 -5.50
C LEU A 97 -2.95 13.72 -6.40
N LEU A 98 -3.09 12.39 -6.52
CA LEU A 98 -4.10 11.73 -7.37
C LEU A 98 -5.50 11.84 -6.78
N ALA A 99 -5.64 11.65 -5.48
CA ALA A 99 -6.91 11.70 -4.77
C ALA A 99 -7.44 13.13 -4.62
N ARG A 100 -6.56 14.12 -4.53
CA ARG A 100 -6.83 15.56 -4.39
C ARG A 100 -7.47 15.98 -3.08
N ASN A 101 -8.47 15.25 -2.58
CA ASN A 101 -9.24 15.58 -1.38
C ASN A 101 -9.78 14.33 -0.69
N GLY A 102 -10.23 14.46 0.56
CA GLY A 102 -10.78 13.40 1.39
C GLY A 102 -9.71 12.42 1.87
N TRP A 103 -10.14 11.24 2.27
CA TRP A 103 -9.26 10.17 2.70
C TRP A 103 -8.94 9.20 1.56
N ALA A 104 -7.68 8.88 1.38
CA ALA A 104 -7.23 7.90 0.41
C ALA A 104 -6.40 6.82 1.10
N LEU A 105 -6.83 5.56 1.00
CA LEU A 105 -6.08 4.40 1.47
C LEU A 105 -5.17 3.91 0.35
N PHE A 106 -3.90 3.71 0.65
CA PHE A 106 -2.98 2.92 -0.16
C PHE A 106 -2.71 1.59 0.53
N THR A 107 -2.62 0.51 -0.26
CA THR A 107 -2.08 -0.78 0.15
C THR A 107 -1.10 -1.31 -0.88
N ASP A 108 -0.11 -2.10 -0.45
CA ASP A 108 0.68 -2.92 -1.37
C ASP A 108 -0.23 -3.92 -2.10
N GLY A 109 0.26 -4.50 -3.21
CA GLY A 109 -0.50 -5.44 -4.04
C GLY A 109 -0.54 -6.87 -3.51
N ASP A 110 0.36 -7.21 -2.58
CA ASP A 110 0.53 -8.53 -1.97
C ASP A 110 -0.30 -8.70 -0.69
N VAL A 111 -1.53 -8.15 -0.70
CA VAL A 111 -2.45 -8.21 0.44
C VAL A 111 -3.70 -9.05 0.13
N LEU A 112 -4.32 -9.59 1.18
CA LEU A 112 -5.63 -10.25 1.14
C LEU A 112 -6.59 -9.52 2.10
N PHE A 113 -7.67 -8.99 1.58
CA PHE A 113 -8.73 -8.41 2.42
C PHE A 113 -9.64 -9.52 2.94
N ARG A 114 -9.82 -9.59 4.27
CA ARG A 114 -10.67 -10.55 4.98
C ARG A 114 -11.84 -9.87 5.67
N GLY A 115 -11.90 -8.57 5.66
CA GLY A 115 -12.95 -7.79 6.29
C GLY A 115 -13.24 -6.48 5.59
N ASN A 116 -14.25 -5.78 6.08
CA ASN A 116 -14.76 -4.57 5.47
C ASN A 116 -13.80 -3.38 5.65
N VAL A 117 -13.11 -3.02 4.59
CA VAL A 117 -12.18 -1.88 4.56
C VAL A 117 -12.86 -0.53 4.85
N CYS A 118 -14.17 -0.42 4.63
CA CYS A 118 -14.91 0.82 4.94
C CYS A 118 -14.81 1.17 6.44
N ARG A 119 -14.73 0.16 7.31
CA ARG A 119 -14.55 0.36 8.75
C ARG A 119 -13.20 0.98 9.15
N LEU A 120 -12.19 0.88 8.28
CA LEU A 120 -10.94 1.60 8.49
C LEU A 120 -11.19 3.11 8.43
N PHE A 121 -11.89 3.56 7.40
CA PHE A 121 -12.20 4.98 7.23
C PHE A 121 -13.06 5.56 8.38
N ASP A 122 -13.87 4.73 9.03
CA ASP A 122 -14.73 5.17 10.15
C ASP A 122 -13.92 5.46 11.43
N GLN A 123 -12.66 5.01 11.51
CA GLN A 123 -11.75 5.24 12.64
C GLN A 123 -10.86 6.47 12.47
N LEU A 124 -10.87 7.10 11.28
CA LEU A 124 -9.95 8.17 10.96
C LEU A 124 -10.43 9.50 11.56
N ASP A 125 -9.49 10.26 12.15
CA ASP A 125 -9.71 11.60 12.68
C ASP A 125 -9.02 12.61 11.75
N ASP A 126 -9.77 13.62 11.31
CA ASP A 126 -9.29 14.65 10.39
C ASP A 126 -8.17 15.53 10.98
N SER A 127 -7.94 15.48 12.30
CA SER A 127 -6.78 16.11 12.94
C SER A 127 -5.43 15.43 12.60
N LYS A 128 -5.45 14.25 12.01
CA LYS A 128 -4.25 13.51 11.62
C LYS A 128 -3.98 13.65 10.12
N ALA A 129 -2.70 13.70 9.77
CA ALA A 129 -2.25 13.76 8.38
C ALA A 129 -2.30 12.38 7.72
N VAL A 130 -1.92 11.35 8.45
CA VAL A 130 -1.91 9.97 7.97
C VAL A 130 -2.29 9.01 9.10
N TYR A 131 -2.74 7.81 8.72
CA TYR A 131 -2.86 6.66 9.62
C TYR A 131 -2.13 5.46 9.04
N CYS A 132 -1.40 4.74 9.88
CA CYS A 132 -0.76 3.47 9.53
C CYS A 132 -0.65 2.56 10.75
N VAL A 133 -0.35 1.28 10.53
CA VAL A 133 0.05 0.39 11.61
C VAL A 133 1.51 0.69 11.95
N LYS A 134 1.78 1.10 13.18
CA LYS A 134 3.13 1.44 13.66
C LYS A 134 3.88 0.16 14.02
N HIS A 135 4.32 -0.59 12.99
CA HIS A 135 5.08 -1.81 13.21
C HIS A 135 6.41 -1.53 13.92
N ASN A 136 6.67 -2.23 15.00
CA ASN A 136 8.02 -2.33 15.59
C ASN A 136 8.78 -3.47 14.89
N HIS A 137 8.91 -3.37 13.57
CA HIS A 137 9.48 -4.41 12.74
C HIS A 137 10.96 -4.16 12.49
N GLN A 138 11.81 -4.99 13.11
CA GLN A 138 13.24 -5.08 12.82
C GLN A 138 13.47 -6.38 12.04
N PRO A 139 13.46 -6.37 10.69
CA PRO A 139 13.73 -7.58 9.93
C PRO A 139 15.15 -8.06 10.23
N ALA A 140 15.33 -9.39 10.28
CA ALA A 140 16.66 -9.96 10.25
C ALA A 140 17.42 -9.42 9.02
N THR A 141 18.70 -9.08 9.21
CA THR A 141 19.58 -8.74 8.09
C THR A 141 19.69 -9.97 7.18
N GLY A 142 19.18 -9.86 5.96
CA GLY A 142 19.15 -10.97 5.02
C GLY A 142 18.81 -10.52 3.60
N ILE A 143 19.00 -11.42 2.66
CA ILE A 143 18.61 -11.25 1.27
C ILE A 143 17.18 -11.78 1.15
N LYS A 144 16.23 -10.99 0.61
CA LYS A 144 14.91 -11.50 0.22
C LYS A 144 15.05 -12.56 -0.88
N MET A 145 14.04 -13.43 -1.03
CA MET A 145 14.08 -14.52 -2.03
C MET A 145 14.27 -14.03 -3.48
N ASP A 146 13.98 -12.78 -3.76
CA ASP A 146 14.23 -12.14 -5.06
C ASP A 146 15.65 -11.55 -5.19
N GLY A 147 16.56 -11.81 -4.23
CA GLY A 147 17.93 -11.33 -4.23
C GLY A 147 18.14 -9.89 -3.75
N GLN A 148 17.11 -9.27 -3.21
CA GLN A 148 17.19 -7.90 -2.74
C GLN A 148 17.70 -7.80 -1.29
N ILE A 149 18.61 -6.84 -1.05
CA ILE A 149 19.12 -6.54 0.29
C ILE A 149 18.03 -5.84 1.09
N GLN A 150 17.66 -6.41 2.23
CA GLN A 150 16.78 -5.73 3.18
C GLN A 150 17.54 -4.63 3.92
N THR A 151 17.19 -3.38 3.66
CA THR A 151 17.72 -2.24 4.40
C THR A 151 16.90 -2.05 5.69
N GLN A 152 17.61 -1.98 6.83
CA GLN A 152 16.97 -1.58 8.09
C GLN A 152 16.84 -0.07 8.15
N TYR A 153 15.62 0.43 8.35
CA TYR A 153 15.33 1.84 8.64
C TYR A 153 14.14 1.95 9.61
N SER A 154 14.08 3.05 10.33
CA SER A 154 12.94 3.34 11.22
C SER A 154 11.63 3.42 10.43
N ARG A 155 10.49 3.01 11.05
CA ARG A 155 9.15 3.02 10.45
C ARG A 155 9.00 2.10 9.24
N LYS A 156 9.76 0.99 9.20
CA LYS A 156 9.64 0.00 8.13
C LYS A 156 8.25 -0.61 8.12
N ASN A 157 7.68 -0.84 6.92
CA ASN A 157 6.33 -1.34 6.66
C ASN A 157 5.18 -0.41 7.11
N TRP A 158 5.46 0.79 7.61
CA TRP A 158 4.39 1.74 7.95
C TRP A 158 3.63 2.22 6.72
N SER A 159 4.30 2.38 5.60
CA SER A 159 3.72 2.86 4.34
C SER A 159 3.13 1.77 3.45
N SER A 160 3.16 0.50 3.86
CA SER A 160 2.60 -0.61 3.06
C SER A 160 1.07 -0.68 3.12
N VAL A 161 0.47 -0.21 4.22
CA VAL A 161 -0.95 0.12 4.36
C VAL A 161 -1.02 1.48 5.05
N ILE A 162 -1.39 2.51 4.30
CA ILE A 162 -1.40 3.89 4.80
C ILE A 162 -2.62 4.65 4.29
N ALA A 163 -3.35 5.28 5.21
CA ALA A 163 -4.44 6.20 4.88
C ALA A 163 -3.93 7.64 4.93
N PHE A 164 -4.10 8.37 3.84
CA PHE A 164 -3.73 9.77 3.70
C PHE A 164 -4.95 10.68 3.85
N ASN A 165 -4.88 11.66 4.73
CA ASN A 165 -5.79 12.79 4.73
C ASN A 165 -5.34 13.79 3.66
N CYS A 166 -5.93 13.74 2.47
CA CYS A 166 -5.49 14.55 1.34
C CYS A 166 -5.77 16.06 1.53
N ASP A 167 -6.64 16.41 2.47
CA ASP A 167 -6.97 17.80 2.81
C ASP A 167 -6.06 18.37 3.90
N HIS A 168 -5.35 17.51 4.66
CA HIS A 168 -4.53 17.96 5.78
C HIS A 168 -3.33 18.78 5.32
N PRO A 169 -3.04 19.95 5.93
CA PRO A 169 -1.94 20.84 5.52
C PRO A 169 -0.57 20.18 5.50
N ALA A 170 -0.26 19.26 6.43
CA ALA A 170 1.00 18.53 6.44
C ALA A 170 1.24 17.74 5.15
N ASN A 171 0.18 17.27 4.48
CA ASN A 171 0.28 16.54 3.21
C ASN A 171 0.39 17.45 1.97
N ALA A 172 0.46 18.77 2.15
CA ALA A 172 0.62 19.70 1.02
C ALA A 172 1.91 19.43 0.22
N LYS A 173 3.00 19.00 0.89
CA LYS A 173 4.27 18.61 0.26
C LYS A 173 4.07 17.47 -0.74
N LEU A 174 3.18 16.50 -0.46
CA LEU A 174 2.87 15.37 -1.36
C LEU A 174 1.99 15.75 -2.56
N ARG A 175 1.59 17.00 -2.69
CA ARG A 175 0.94 17.55 -3.90
C ARG A 175 1.92 18.28 -4.81
N SER A 176 3.18 18.41 -4.41
CA SER A 176 4.25 19.01 -5.19
C SER A 176 5.00 17.95 -5.99
N LEU A 177 4.94 18.04 -7.32
CA LEU A 177 5.69 17.15 -8.22
C LEU A 177 7.20 17.29 -8.00
N SER A 178 7.69 18.50 -7.74
CA SER A 178 9.11 18.72 -7.45
C SER A 178 9.51 17.94 -6.19
N PHE A 179 8.75 18.05 -5.10
CA PHE A 179 9.02 17.33 -3.86
C PHE A 179 9.01 15.79 -4.06
N LEU A 180 7.96 15.26 -4.70
CA LEU A 180 7.81 13.83 -4.94
C LEU A 180 8.92 13.25 -5.83
N ASN A 181 9.38 14.02 -6.82
CA ASN A 181 10.39 13.56 -7.77
C ASN A 181 11.82 13.79 -7.29
N SER A 182 12.08 14.56 -6.23
CA SER A 182 13.43 14.85 -5.72
C SER A 182 13.72 14.29 -4.33
N THR A 183 12.70 13.90 -3.55
CA THR A 183 12.90 13.38 -2.18
C THR A 183 13.32 11.92 -2.23
N PRO A 184 14.41 11.50 -1.54
CA PRO A 184 14.81 10.10 -1.45
C PRO A 184 13.69 9.21 -0.91
N GLY A 185 13.53 8.01 -1.51
CA GLY A 185 12.47 7.07 -1.12
C GLY A 185 12.51 6.68 0.36
N ARG A 186 13.74 6.49 0.94
CA ARG A 186 13.90 6.21 2.37
C ARG A 186 13.27 7.29 3.26
N ASP A 187 13.33 8.55 2.84
CA ASP A 187 12.81 9.67 3.62
C ASP A 187 11.29 9.74 3.46
N LEU A 188 10.78 9.48 2.24
CA LEU A 188 9.34 9.30 2.01
C LEU A 188 8.78 8.14 2.86
N HIS A 189 9.42 6.98 2.89
CA HIS A 189 8.99 5.83 3.70
C HIS A 189 9.05 6.11 5.22
N ARG A 190 9.90 7.04 5.65
CA ARG A 190 9.96 7.52 7.04
C ARG A 190 8.96 8.62 7.34
N LEU A 191 8.12 9.00 6.36
CA LEU A 191 7.13 10.07 6.50
C LEU A 191 7.79 11.42 6.83
N CYS A 192 8.95 11.72 6.21
CA CYS A 192 9.78 12.90 6.50
C CYS A 192 9.09 14.26 6.23
N TRP A 193 7.99 14.25 5.49
CA TRP A 193 7.22 15.48 5.23
C TRP A 193 6.32 15.88 6.40
N ILE A 194 6.17 15.02 7.40
CA ILE A 194 5.39 15.26 8.62
C ILE A 194 6.39 15.63 9.71
N ASP A 195 6.34 16.89 10.14
CA ASP A 195 7.29 17.45 11.10
C ASP A 195 6.92 17.12 12.56
N ASP A 196 5.65 16.73 12.81
CA ASP A 196 5.12 16.38 14.14
C ASP A 196 4.55 14.96 14.11
N ASP A 197 5.14 14.06 14.91
CA ASP A 197 4.74 12.66 15.01
C ASP A 197 3.31 12.47 15.54
N ASP A 198 2.78 13.45 16.28
CA ASP A 198 1.40 13.44 16.74
C ASP A 198 0.39 13.53 15.58
N LEU A 199 0.82 13.98 14.41
CA LEU A 199 0.00 13.97 13.19
C LEU A 199 -0.08 12.59 12.51
N ILE A 200 0.68 11.61 12.99
CA ILE A 200 0.67 10.23 12.50
C ILE A 200 -0.24 9.40 13.41
N GLY A 201 -1.46 9.16 12.97
CA GLY A 201 -2.41 8.29 13.66
C GLY A 201 -1.99 6.82 13.59
N GLU A 202 -2.48 6.01 14.53
CA GLU A 202 -2.17 4.60 14.63
C GLU A 202 -3.41 3.76 14.31
N LEU A 203 -3.22 2.76 13.45
CA LEU A 203 -4.19 1.70 13.18
C LEU A 203 -3.83 0.46 13.99
N ALA A 204 -4.85 -0.28 14.40
CA ALA A 204 -4.64 -1.57 15.05
C ALA A 204 -3.93 -2.57 14.10
N PRO A 205 -3.12 -3.51 14.63
CA PRO A 205 -2.28 -4.42 13.82
C PRO A 205 -3.04 -5.29 12.81
N ASN A 206 -4.34 -5.53 13.04
CA ASN A 206 -5.19 -6.29 12.11
C ASN A 206 -5.39 -5.61 10.75
N TRP A 207 -5.14 -4.29 10.63
CA TRP A 207 -5.24 -3.53 9.38
C TRP A 207 -4.01 -3.63 8.48
N ASN A 208 -2.92 -4.19 8.99
CA ASN A 208 -1.73 -4.54 8.21
C ASN A 208 -1.03 -5.70 8.90
N TYR A 209 -1.68 -6.88 8.88
CA TYR A 209 -1.16 -8.08 9.52
C TYR A 209 -0.02 -8.67 8.69
N LEU A 210 1.21 -8.49 9.14
CA LEU A 210 2.40 -9.03 8.46
C LEU A 210 2.53 -10.52 8.76
N VAL A 211 2.38 -11.36 7.73
CA VAL A 211 2.54 -12.82 7.87
C VAL A 211 3.96 -13.16 8.34
N GLY A 212 4.05 -13.95 9.40
CA GLY A 212 5.33 -14.34 10.01
C GLY A 212 5.89 -13.36 11.04
N TYR A 213 5.29 -12.17 11.20
CA TYR A 213 5.79 -11.14 12.12
C TYR A 213 4.75 -10.64 13.13
N THR A 214 3.50 -10.48 12.71
CA THR A 214 2.42 -10.04 13.61
C THR A 214 2.00 -11.20 14.50
N ASP A 215 1.64 -10.89 15.76
CA ASP A 215 1.16 -11.88 16.73
C ASP A 215 0.05 -12.74 16.13
N PRO A 216 0.21 -14.08 16.10
CA PRO A 216 -0.75 -14.98 15.51
C PRO A 216 -2.12 -15.01 16.23
N SER A 217 -2.24 -14.49 17.44
CA SER A 217 -3.54 -14.35 18.12
C SER A 217 -4.44 -13.27 17.52
N ILE A 218 -3.86 -12.34 16.77
CA ILE A 218 -4.59 -11.24 16.10
C ILE A 218 -5.33 -11.79 14.87
N SER A 219 -6.64 -11.57 14.80
CA SER A 219 -7.43 -11.86 13.61
C SER A 219 -7.24 -10.75 12.58
N ALA A 220 -6.60 -11.05 11.46
CA ALA A 220 -6.31 -10.08 10.42
C ALA A 220 -7.57 -9.60 9.68
N THR A 221 -7.65 -8.31 9.40
CA THR A 221 -8.62 -7.72 8.47
C THR A 221 -7.97 -7.49 7.10
N ILE A 222 -6.70 -7.06 7.07
CA ILE A 222 -5.86 -7.04 5.89
C ILE A 222 -4.63 -7.87 6.20
N VAL A 223 -4.46 -8.99 5.51
CA VAL A 223 -3.27 -9.84 5.56
C VAL A 223 -2.25 -9.30 4.57
N HIS A 224 -1.01 -9.19 4.95
CA HIS A 224 0.07 -8.74 4.09
C HIS A 224 1.16 -9.81 4.02
N PHE A 225 1.39 -10.34 2.82
CA PHE A 225 2.38 -11.37 2.52
C PHE A 225 3.74 -10.74 2.21
N THR A 226 4.26 -9.95 3.14
CA THR A 226 5.44 -9.08 2.95
C THR A 226 6.73 -9.79 2.51
N ASN A 227 6.83 -11.11 2.66
CA ASN A 227 7.98 -11.89 2.20
C ASN A 227 7.75 -12.57 0.84
N GLY A 228 6.50 -12.75 0.46
CA GLY A 228 6.06 -13.40 -0.78
C GLY A 228 4.66 -13.96 -0.65
N VAL A 229 3.90 -13.91 -1.73
CA VAL A 229 2.51 -14.43 -1.79
C VAL A 229 2.49 -15.96 -1.89
N PRO A 230 1.36 -16.61 -1.53
CA PRO A 230 1.27 -18.07 -1.46
C PRO A 230 1.58 -18.86 -2.75
N ASP A 231 1.48 -18.27 -3.93
CA ASP A 231 1.85 -18.95 -5.20
C ASP A 231 3.34 -18.83 -5.55
N MET A 232 4.13 -18.18 -4.72
CA MET A 232 5.57 -18.17 -4.84
C MET A 232 6.18 -19.42 -4.18
N PRO A 233 7.24 -20.03 -4.76
CA PRO A 233 7.91 -21.20 -4.19
C PRO A 233 8.35 -20.98 -2.73
N GLY A 234 7.96 -21.89 -1.84
CA GLY A 234 8.29 -21.85 -0.41
C GLY A 234 7.31 -21.06 0.47
N TYR A 235 6.25 -20.46 -0.10
CA TYR A 235 5.22 -19.72 0.64
C TYR A 235 3.83 -20.38 0.60
N GLU A 236 3.71 -21.57 0.01
CA GLU A 236 2.43 -22.25 -0.28
C GLU A 236 1.66 -22.63 1.01
N THR A 237 2.36 -22.80 2.13
CA THR A 237 1.78 -23.27 3.41
C THR A 237 1.79 -22.23 4.52
N GLN A 238 2.14 -20.97 4.19
CA GLN A 238 2.12 -19.91 5.19
C GLN A 238 0.70 -19.61 5.70
N ARG A 239 0.59 -18.90 6.81
CA ARG A 239 -0.69 -18.53 7.38
C ARG A 239 -1.53 -17.75 6.36
N TYR A 240 -2.82 -18.07 6.26
CA TYR A 240 -3.79 -17.52 5.29
C TYR A 240 -3.55 -17.92 3.82
N ALA A 241 -2.63 -18.84 3.52
CA ALA A 241 -2.42 -19.34 2.16
C ALA A 241 -3.68 -20.00 1.58
N ASP A 242 -4.37 -20.83 2.36
CA ASP A 242 -5.61 -21.49 1.91
C ASP A 242 -6.69 -20.48 1.51
N GLU A 243 -6.87 -19.40 2.30
CA GLU A 243 -7.82 -18.34 1.97
C GLU A 243 -7.43 -17.59 0.71
N TRP A 244 -6.13 -17.36 0.52
CA TRP A 244 -5.58 -16.73 -0.68
C TRP A 244 -5.82 -17.61 -1.93
N PHE A 245 -5.54 -18.92 -1.86
CA PHE A 245 -5.80 -19.85 -2.97
C PHE A 245 -7.29 -19.95 -3.29
N LEU A 246 -8.17 -19.97 -2.29
CA LEU A 246 -9.62 -19.92 -2.50
C LEU A 246 -10.05 -18.62 -3.19
N ALA A 247 -9.47 -17.48 -2.82
CA ALA A 247 -9.72 -16.21 -3.49
C ALA A 247 -9.24 -16.23 -4.95
N ARG A 248 -8.06 -16.80 -5.20
CA ARG A 248 -7.51 -16.98 -6.56
C ARG A 248 -8.43 -17.84 -7.43
N GLU A 249 -8.90 -18.97 -6.92
CA GLU A 249 -9.83 -19.83 -7.66
C GLU A 249 -11.14 -19.11 -8.00
N ARG A 250 -11.71 -18.36 -7.06
CA ARG A 250 -12.91 -17.56 -7.30
C ARG A 250 -12.67 -16.53 -8.41
N TRP A 251 -11.55 -15.81 -8.34
CA TRP A 251 -11.18 -14.83 -9.36
C TRP A 251 -11.04 -15.46 -10.75
N ILE A 252 -10.37 -16.62 -10.86
CA ILE A 252 -10.22 -17.36 -12.13
C ILE A 252 -11.58 -17.78 -12.68
N ARG A 253 -12.45 -18.35 -11.84
CA ARG A 253 -13.80 -18.81 -12.24
C ARG A 253 -14.74 -17.65 -12.60
N GLY A 254 -14.57 -16.51 -11.95
CA GLY A 254 -15.40 -15.32 -12.15
C GLY A 254 -15.18 -14.61 -13.48
N GLY A 255 -14.18 -15.04 -14.27
CA GLY A 255 -13.88 -14.43 -15.57
C GLY A 255 -13.57 -12.92 -15.49
N SER A 256 -13.31 -12.42 -14.28
CA SER A 256 -12.97 -11.02 -14.05
C SER A 256 -11.60 -10.78 -14.66
N GLY A 257 -11.56 -10.41 -15.93
CA GLY A 257 -10.32 -10.01 -16.60
C GLY A 257 -9.58 -8.96 -15.78
N LEU A 258 -8.31 -8.78 -16.08
CA LEU A 258 -7.44 -7.75 -15.51
C LEU A 258 -7.89 -6.35 -15.98
N LEU A 259 -9.17 -5.98 -15.75
CA LEU A 259 -9.63 -4.61 -15.96
C LEU A 259 -9.12 -3.81 -14.74
N VAL A 260 -7.96 -3.23 -14.89
CA VAL A 260 -7.44 -2.26 -13.92
C VAL A 260 -8.12 -0.93 -14.21
N ASP A 261 -9.08 -0.54 -13.35
CA ASP A 261 -9.55 0.82 -13.35
C ASP A 261 -8.36 1.69 -12.96
N THR A 262 -7.75 2.33 -13.93
CA THR A 262 -6.70 3.30 -13.67
C THR A 262 -7.35 4.65 -13.39
N TRP A 263 -6.77 5.44 -12.46
CA TRP A 263 -7.26 6.79 -12.15
C TRP A 263 -7.28 7.72 -13.39
N ILE A 264 -6.51 7.41 -14.44
CA ILE A 264 -6.46 8.15 -15.72
C ILE A 264 -7.77 8.04 -16.47
N GLN A 265 -8.50 6.91 -16.39
CA GLN A 265 -9.77 6.71 -17.09
C GLN A 265 -10.95 7.43 -16.43
N GLY A 266 -10.82 7.85 -15.17
CA GLY A 266 -11.87 8.55 -14.42
C GLY A 266 -11.85 10.08 -14.51
N GLY A 267 -10.93 10.67 -15.23
CA GLY A 267 -10.73 12.11 -15.36
C GLY A 267 -11.35 12.70 -16.64
N LYS A 268 -12.67 12.65 -16.79
CA LYS A 268 -13.46 13.55 -17.66
C LYS A 268 -14.37 14.39 -16.81
#